data_afe5a301fe6a324da1ea056809cbd51a
#
_entry.id   afe5a301fe6a324da1ea056809cbd51a
#
_cell.length_a   1.000
_cell.length_b   1.000
_cell.length_c   1.000
_cell.angle_alpha   90.00
_cell.angle_beta   90.00
_cell.angle_gamma   90.00
#
_symmetry.space_group_name_H-M   'P 1'
#
loop_
_entity.id
_entity.type
_entity.pdbx_description
1 polymer ?
#
loop_
_entity_poly.entity_id
_entity_poly.type
_entity_poly.pdbx_seq_one_letter_code
_entity_poly.pdbx_strand_id
1 'polypeptide(L)'
;MPEVPTPTHYWYPSDSDDPGTPRERGIAVLQAFRLYRAAEAAMRRRTRDSMSMGENELLVLRYLIKAQGEGRLVGPTELARYLGISTASTTALIDRLQKSGHVVRQAHPSDRRSVHVVATEKSDEEVRATLGRMHERMIAAVDGMTVDEARAVIACLGRLQQAVDEVDAHAPDPRAEQARSDRS
;
A
#
# COMPACT_ATOMS: atom_id res chain seq x y z
N MET A 1 41.73 20.11 1.31
CA MET A 1 40.87 18.96 0.97
C MET A 1 39.77 19.46 0.05
N PRO A 2 39.53 18.89 -1.13
CA PRO A 2 38.43 19.35 -1.98
C PRO A 2 37.11 18.97 -1.30
N GLU A 3 36.24 19.95 -1.11
CA GLU A 3 34.86 19.74 -0.69
C GLU A 3 34.14 18.88 -1.75
N VAL A 4 33.67 17.70 -1.31
CA VAL A 4 32.78 16.86 -2.14
C VAL A 4 31.46 17.59 -2.20
N PRO A 5 30.99 18.03 -3.38
CA PRO A 5 29.70 18.70 -3.49
C PRO A 5 28.61 17.71 -3.07
N THR A 6 27.86 18.07 -2.04
CA THR A 6 26.67 17.32 -1.62
C THR A 6 25.65 17.36 -2.78
N PRO A 7 25.19 16.21 -3.30
CA PRO A 7 24.24 16.20 -4.41
C PRO A 7 22.86 16.62 -3.93
N THR A 8 22.63 17.92 -3.85
CA THR A 8 21.37 18.52 -3.39
C THR A 8 20.24 18.37 -4.43
N HIS A 9 20.56 18.01 -5.69
CA HIS A 9 19.58 17.99 -6.80
C HIS A 9 19.77 16.81 -7.75
N TYR A 10 19.87 15.59 -7.23
CA TYR A 10 20.18 14.42 -8.05
C TYR A 10 19.16 14.14 -9.17
N TRP A 11 17.90 14.51 -8.98
CA TRP A 11 16.85 14.21 -9.95
C TRP A 11 16.10 15.42 -10.52
N TYR A 12 16.03 16.55 -9.82
CA TYR A 12 15.25 17.71 -10.24
C TYR A 12 15.87 19.02 -9.77
N PRO A 13 15.99 20.05 -10.64
CA PRO A 13 16.37 21.38 -10.22
C PRO A 13 15.30 21.98 -9.30
N SER A 14 15.72 22.78 -8.33
CA SER A 14 14.90 23.37 -7.28
C SER A 14 14.29 24.71 -7.64
N ASP A 15 13.25 25.03 -6.90
CA ASP A 15 12.91 26.34 -6.35
C ASP A 15 12.61 27.47 -7.34
N SER A 16 11.56 27.30 -8.14
CA SER A 16 10.73 28.46 -8.53
C SER A 16 9.32 28.22 -7.98
N ASP A 17 8.77 29.19 -7.25
CA ASP A 17 7.38 29.21 -6.77
C ASP A 17 6.36 29.19 -7.92
N ASP A 18 6.80 29.45 -9.15
CA ASP A 18 6.04 29.30 -10.38
C ASP A 18 6.77 28.41 -11.39
N PRO A 19 6.37 27.14 -11.55
CA PRO A 19 6.95 26.24 -12.54
C PRO A 19 6.55 26.66 -13.95
N GLY A 20 7.32 27.57 -14.58
CA GLY A 20 7.00 28.23 -15.84
C GLY A 20 6.77 27.31 -17.04
N THR A 21 7.54 26.22 -17.20
CA THR A 21 7.43 25.28 -18.32
C THR A 21 6.56 24.06 -17.99
N PRO A 22 5.97 23.38 -18.99
CA PRO A 22 5.23 22.13 -18.76
C PRO A 22 6.05 21.05 -18.04
N ARG A 23 7.37 20.99 -18.33
CA ARG A 23 8.28 20.05 -17.70
C ARG A 23 8.52 20.37 -16.22
N GLU A 24 8.73 21.62 -15.89
CA GLU A 24 8.92 22.09 -14.51
C GLU A 24 7.67 21.84 -13.67
N ARG A 25 6.48 22.12 -14.19
CA ARG A 25 5.21 21.77 -13.54
C ARG A 25 5.09 20.27 -13.27
N GLY A 26 5.47 19.43 -14.24
CA GLY A 26 5.47 17.97 -14.06
C GLY A 26 6.44 17.52 -12.96
N ILE A 27 7.63 18.13 -12.89
CA ILE A 27 8.63 17.87 -11.84
C ILE A 27 8.08 18.28 -10.47
N ALA A 28 7.47 19.44 -10.33
CA ALA A 28 6.88 19.91 -9.08
C ALA A 28 5.77 18.96 -8.57
N VAL A 29 4.92 18.46 -9.46
CA VAL A 29 3.89 17.46 -9.14
C VAL A 29 4.55 16.17 -8.61
N LEU A 30 5.60 15.67 -9.27
CA LEU A 30 6.30 14.46 -8.82
C LEU A 30 7.01 14.66 -7.48
N GLN A 31 7.56 15.86 -7.21
CA GLN A 31 8.15 16.19 -5.90
C GLN A 31 7.08 16.18 -4.80
N ALA A 32 5.94 16.86 -5.02
CA ALA A 32 4.82 16.86 -4.08
C ALA A 32 4.31 15.43 -3.79
N PHE A 33 4.20 14.61 -4.83
CA PHE A 33 3.80 13.21 -4.69
C PHE A 33 4.81 12.36 -3.89
N ARG A 34 6.13 12.60 -4.06
CA ARG A 34 7.16 11.95 -3.26
C ARG A 34 7.07 12.31 -1.79
N LEU A 35 6.88 13.59 -1.48
CA LEU A 35 6.71 14.07 -0.09
C LEU A 35 5.47 13.43 0.54
N TYR A 36 4.36 13.36 -0.18
CA TYR A 36 3.15 12.68 0.26
C TYR A 36 3.41 11.20 0.55
N ARG A 37 4.05 10.47 -0.37
CA ARG A 37 4.40 9.05 -0.17
C ARG A 37 5.32 8.83 1.03
N ALA A 38 6.30 9.71 1.24
CA ALA A 38 7.19 9.63 2.39
C ALA A 38 6.43 9.84 3.71
N ALA A 39 5.53 10.82 3.76
CA ALA A 39 4.67 11.09 4.91
C ALA A 39 3.72 9.92 5.19
N GLU A 40 3.10 9.36 4.15
CA GLU A 40 2.22 8.19 4.24
C GLU A 40 2.98 6.96 4.77
N ALA A 41 4.17 6.67 4.23
CA ALA A 41 5.01 5.57 4.69
C ALA A 41 5.45 5.75 6.15
N ALA A 42 5.80 6.96 6.56
CA ALA A 42 6.15 7.28 7.95
C ALA A 42 4.95 7.08 8.88
N MET A 43 3.76 7.48 8.46
CA MET A 43 2.52 7.27 9.21
C MET A 43 2.22 5.76 9.35
N ARG A 44 2.30 4.98 8.27
CA ARG A 44 2.10 3.52 8.30
C ARG A 44 3.06 2.84 9.28
N ARG A 45 4.34 3.27 9.33
CA ARG A 45 5.30 2.77 10.32
C ARG A 45 4.82 3.07 11.74
N ARG A 46 4.49 4.32 12.05
CA ARG A 46 3.99 4.70 13.40
C ARG A 46 2.74 3.91 13.80
N THR A 47 1.82 3.68 12.87
CA THR A 47 0.62 2.86 13.11
C THR A 47 0.99 1.43 13.46
N ARG A 48 1.88 0.79 12.70
CA ARG A 48 2.37 -0.56 13.00
C ARG A 48 3.02 -0.63 14.37
N ASP A 49 3.89 0.34 14.66
CA ASP A 49 4.61 0.40 15.94
C ASP A 49 3.62 0.54 17.11
N SER A 50 2.58 1.36 16.96
CA SER A 50 1.55 1.55 18.00
C SER A 50 0.67 0.30 18.23
N MET A 51 0.49 -0.53 17.19
CA MET A 51 -0.27 -1.77 17.25
C MET A 51 0.62 -3.00 17.52
N SER A 52 1.93 -2.83 17.62
CA SER A 52 2.93 -3.90 17.72
C SER A 52 2.79 -4.96 16.60
N MET A 53 2.43 -4.52 15.40
CA MET A 53 2.14 -5.37 14.24
C MET A 53 3.18 -5.24 13.15
N GLY A 54 3.39 -6.34 12.41
CA GLY A 54 4.10 -6.35 11.14
C GLY A 54 3.27 -5.73 10.00
N GLU A 55 3.94 -5.39 8.90
CA GLU A 55 3.28 -4.79 7.73
C GLU A 55 2.21 -5.70 7.13
N ASN A 56 2.55 -6.97 6.94
CA ASN A 56 1.61 -7.96 6.39
C ASN A 56 0.43 -8.23 7.33
N GLU A 57 0.63 -8.12 8.65
CA GLU A 57 -0.43 -8.27 9.64
C GLU A 57 -1.46 -7.15 9.53
N LEU A 58 -1.00 -5.91 9.43
CA LEU A 58 -1.89 -4.77 9.24
C LEU A 58 -2.60 -4.81 7.87
N LEU A 59 -1.90 -5.23 6.80
CA LEU A 59 -2.50 -5.41 5.48
C LEU A 59 -3.62 -6.44 5.51
N VAL A 60 -3.41 -7.60 6.17
CA VAL A 60 -4.44 -8.64 6.34
C VAL A 60 -5.65 -8.09 7.10
N LEU A 61 -5.45 -7.43 8.23
CA LEU A 61 -6.58 -6.89 9.00
C LEU A 61 -7.41 -5.90 8.18
N ARG A 62 -6.77 -4.97 7.48
CA ARG A 62 -7.48 -4.02 6.61
C ARG A 62 -8.26 -4.72 5.50
N TYR A 63 -7.66 -5.75 4.89
CA TYR A 63 -8.31 -6.53 3.84
C TYR A 63 -9.54 -7.27 4.39
N LEU A 64 -9.41 -7.92 5.56
CA LEU A 64 -10.50 -8.63 6.21
C LEU A 64 -11.63 -7.68 6.62
N ILE A 65 -11.33 -6.56 7.26
CA ILE A 65 -12.33 -5.56 7.68
C ILE A 65 -13.10 -5.03 6.47
N LYS A 66 -12.40 -4.72 5.37
CA LYS A 66 -13.04 -4.30 4.12
C LYS A 66 -13.98 -5.39 3.58
N ALA A 67 -13.48 -6.62 3.48
CA ALA A 67 -14.25 -7.75 2.97
C ALA A 67 -15.50 -8.04 3.83
N GLN A 68 -15.37 -7.94 5.17
CA GLN A 68 -16.49 -8.07 6.10
C GLN A 68 -17.55 -6.98 5.88
N GLY A 69 -17.15 -5.73 5.68
CA GLY A 69 -18.05 -4.64 5.32
C GLY A 69 -18.79 -4.85 3.98
N GLU A 70 -18.21 -5.63 3.08
CA GLU A 70 -18.78 -6.05 1.79
C GLU A 70 -19.59 -7.36 1.89
N GLY A 71 -19.67 -7.99 3.06
CA GLY A 71 -20.33 -9.29 3.26
C GLY A 71 -19.56 -10.47 2.63
N ARG A 72 -18.27 -10.32 2.33
CA ARG A 72 -17.42 -11.35 1.73
C ARG A 72 -16.68 -12.19 2.76
N LEU A 73 -16.60 -13.49 2.51
CA LEU A 73 -15.80 -14.42 3.28
C LEU A 73 -14.41 -14.56 2.64
N VAL A 74 -13.36 -14.52 3.45
CA VAL A 74 -11.96 -14.54 2.99
C VAL A 74 -11.26 -15.78 3.53
N GLY A 75 -10.75 -16.62 2.63
CA GLY A 75 -9.98 -17.80 2.99
C GLY A 75 -8.46 -17.55 3.03
N PRO A 76 -7.67 -18.45 3.68
CA PRO A 76 -6.21 -18.30 3.75
C PRO A 76 -5.51 -18.23 2.39
N THR A 77 -6.03 -18.96 1.38
CA THR A 77 -5.47 -18.93 0.01
C THR A 77 -5.64 -17.59 -0.65
N GLU A 78 -6.77 -16.92 -0.42
CA GLU A 78 -7.01 -15.57 -0.92
C GLU A 78 -6.04 -14.56 -0.29
N LEU A 79 -5.80 -14.68 1.03
CA LEU A 79 -4.82 -13.85 1.72
C LEU A 79 -3.38 -14.08 1.22
N ALA A 80 -3.00 -15.33 0.95
CA ALA A 80 -1.70 -15.65 0.36
C ALA A 80 -1.49 -14.96 -0.98
N ARG A 81 -2.52 -14.99 -1.84
CA ARG A 81 -2.50 -14.32 -3.15
C ARG A 81 -2.44 -12.80 -3.00
N TYR A 82 -3.23 -12.25 -2.09
CA TYR A 82 -3.27 -10.80 -1.83
C TYR A 82 -1.91 -10.26 -1.35
N LEU A 83 -1.23 -11.02 -0.48
CA LEU A 83 0.09 -10.64 0.07
C LEU A 83 1.27 -10.99 -0.85
N GLY A 84 1.07 -11.85 -1.86
CA GLY A 84 2.17 -12.36 -2.69
C GLY A 84 3.16 -13.25 -1.92
N ILE A 85 2.71 -13.96 -0.87
CA ILE A 85 3.54 -14.84 -0.05
C ILE A 85 3.04 -16.29 -0.10
N SER A 86 3.90 -17.24 0.36
CA SER A 86 3.54 -18.64 0.40
C SER A 86 2.37 -18.95 1.37
N THR A 87 1.64 -20.03 1.11
CA THR A 87 0.57 -20.50 2.00
C THR A 87 1.08 -20.84 3.40
N ALA A 88 2.31 -21.36 3.52
CA ALA A 88 2.94 -21.63 4.82
C ALA A 88 3.19 -20.34 5.61
N SER A 89 3.74 -19.29 4.94
CA SER A 89 3.94 -17.98 5.55
C SER A 89 2.63 -17.33 5.95
N THR A 90 1.58 -17.47 5.13
CA THR A 90 0.24 -16.96 5.42
C THR A 90 -0.37 -17.68 6.63
N THR A 91 -0.23 -19.00 6.74
CA THR A 91 -0.70 -19.75 7.90
C THR A 91 -0.03 -19.27 9.18
N ALA A 92 1.31 -19.14 9.19
CA ALA A 92 2.05 -18.63 10.34
C ALA A 92 1.63 -17.19 10.73
N LEU A 93 1.34 -16.34 9.74
CA LEU A 93 0.85 -14.98 9.95
C LEU A 93 -0.54 -14.98 10.58
N ILE A 94 -1.48 -15.80 10.08
CA ILE A 94 -2.83 -15.94 10.65
C ILE A 94 -2.75 -16.50 12.07
N ASP A 95 -1.86 -17.45 12.35
CA ASP A 95 -1.67 -18.02 13.69
C ASP A 95 -1.22 -16.95 14.69
N ARG A 96 -0.29 -16.05 14.30
CA ARG A 96 0.13 -14.92 15.13
C ARG A 96 -1.01 -13.95 15.40
N LEU A 97 -1.76 -13.57 14.36
CA LEU A 97 -2.92 -12.70 14.49
C LEU A 97 -4.03 -13.33 15.36
N GLN A 98 -4.22 -14.62 15.28
CA GLN A 98 -5.17 -15.33 16.14
C GLN A 98 -4.68 -15.38 17.59
N LYS A 99 -3.40 -15.64 17.81
CA LYS A 99 -2.79 -15.66 19.15
C LYS A 99 -2.87 -14.28 19.82
N SER A 100 -2.74 -13.21 19.07
CA SER A 100 -2.89 -11.83 19.57
C SER A 100 -4.35 -11.35 19.67
N GLY A 101 -5.31 -12.19 19.28
CA GLY A 101 -6.74 -11.89 19.37
C GLY A 101 -7.28 -10.98 18.27
N HIS A 102 -6.54 -10.79 17.20
CA HIS A 102 -6.94 -9.89 16.10
C HIS A 102 -7.79 -10.56 15.04
N VAL A 103 -7.70 -11.87 14.88
CA VAL A 103 -8.54 -12.65 13.97
C VAL A 103 -9.05 -13.92 14.63
N VAL A 104 -10.13 -14.46 14.06
CA VAL A 104 -10.65 -15.80 14.38
C VAL A 104 -10.82 -16.58 13.08
N ARG A 105 -10.61 -17.92 13.18
CA ARG A 105 -10.97 -18.84 12.10
C ARG A 105 -12.38 -19.35 12.34
N GLN A 106 -13.20 -19.34 11.30
CA GLN A 106 -14.56 -19.86 11.34
C GLN A 106 -14.76 -20.88 10.22
N ALA A 107 -15.60 -21.88 10.45
CA ALA A 107 -15.99 -22.83 9.43
C ALA A 107 -16.80 -22.09 8.34
N HIS A 108 -16.56 -22.43 7.07
CA HIS A 108 -17.32 -21.83 5.98
C HIS A 108 -18.79 -22.32 6.03
N PRO A 109 -19.78 -21.42 5.89
CA PRO A 109 -21.19 -21.78 6.09
C PRO A 109 -21.72 -22.86 5.13
N SER A 110 -21.17 -22.93 3.91
CA SER A 110 -21.61 -23.88 2.88
C SER A 110 -20.61 -25.01 2.61
N ASP A 111 -19.38 -24.96 3.16
CA ASP A 111 -18.35 -25.98 2.95
C ASP A 111 -17.59 -26.26 4.26
N ARG A 112 -17.95 -27.35 4.92
CA ARG A 112 -17.34 -27.78 6.20
C ARG A 112 -15.83 -28.08 6.12
N ARG A 113 -15.28 -28.21 4.92
CA ARG A 113 -13.85 -28.49 4.70
C ARG A 113 -13.04 -27.21 4.55
N SER A 114 -13.70 -26.08 4.33
CA SER A 114 -13.03 -24.79 4.18
C SER A 114 -13.20 -23.92 5.42
N VAL A 115 -12.18 -23.07 5.64
CA VAL A 115 -12.11 -22.15 6.77
C VAL A 115 -11.98 -20.75 6.19
N HIS A 116 -12.70 -19.82 6.77
CA HIS A 116 -12.50 -18.40 6.50
C HIS A 116 -11.94 -17.70 7.75
N VAL A 117 -11.29 -16.57 7.52
CA VAL A 117 -10.64 -15.74 8.54
C VAL A 117 -11.44 -14.47 8.68
N VAL A 118 -11.72 -14.10 9.92
CA VAL A 118 -12.54 -12.93 10.26
C VAL A 118 -11.76 -12.05 11.23
N ALA A 119 -11.70 -10.75 10.99
CA ALA A 119 -11.16 -9.79 11.95
C ALA A 119 -12.10 -9.70 13.15
N THR A 120 -11.54 -9.61 14.36
CA THR A 120 -12.33 -9.40 15.58
C THR A 120 -12.84 -7.96 15.66
N GLU A 121 -13.92 -7.75 16.42
CA GLU A 121 -14.44 -6.41 16.70
C GLU A 121 -13.38 -5.48 17.30
N LYS A 122 -12.59 -5.99 18.26
CA LYS A 122 -11.45 -5.28 18.82
C LYS A 122 -10.48 -4.79 17.74
N SER A 123 -10.17 -5.62 16.76
CA SER A 123 -9.27 -5.23 15.65
C SER A 123 -9.88 -4.21 14.72
N ASP A 124 -11.18 -4.31 14.46
CA ASP A 124 -11.89 -3.30 13.68
C ASP A 124 -11.87 -1.94 14.41
N GLU A 125 -12.14 -1.91 15.71
CA GLU A 125 -12.06 -0.72 16.53
C GLU A 125 -10.64 -0.11 16.55
N GLU A 126 -9.60 -0.91 16.78
CA GLU A 126 -8.20 -0.45 16.81
C GLU A 126 -7.75 0.11 15.44
N VAL A 127 -8.08 -0.57 14.36
CA VAL A 127 -7.79 -0.13 13.00
C VAL A 127 -8.55 1.16 12.67
N ARG A 128 -9.84 1.25 13.02
CA ARG A 128 -10.66 2.46 12.82
C ARG A 128 -10.15 3.62 13.66
N ALA A 129 -9.81 3.39 14.92
CA ALA A 129 -9.30 4.45 15.80
C ALA A 129 -7.98 5.03 15.30
N THR A 130 -7.15 4.23 14.66
CA THR A 130 -5.83 4.66 14.19
C THR A 130 -5.87 5.19 12.75
N LEU A 131 -6.50 4.45 11.84
CA LEU A 131 -6.56 4.82 10.42
C LEU A 131 -7.75 5.73 10.10
N GLY A 132 -8.87 5.64 10.83
CA GLY A 132 -10.05 6.47 10.62
C GLY A 132 -9.74 7.95 10.82
N ARG A 133 -9.11 8.31 11.94
CA ARG A 133 -8.68 9.70 12.19
C ARG A 133 -7.75 10.26 11.12
N MET A 134 -6.90 9.41 10.56
CA MET A 134 -6.04 9.82 9.44
C MET A 134 -6.87 10.03 8.17
N HIS A 135 -7.76 9.09 7.87
CA HIS A 135 -8.62 9.19 6.69
C HIS A 135 -9.51 10.45 6.74
N GLU A 136 -10.10 10.75 7.90
CA GLU A 136 -10.86 11.99 8.14
C GLU A 136 -10.01 13.24 7.87
N ARG A 137 -8.75 13.27 8.35
CA ARG A 137 -7.84 14.38 8.08
C ARG A 137 -7.46 14.49 6.61
N MET A 138 -7.31 13.37 5.92
CA MET A 138 -7.02 13.35 4.47
C MET A 138 -8.24 13.84 3.68
N ILE A 139 -9.45 13.40 4.04
CA ILE A 139 -10.69 13.91 3.43
C ILE A 139 -10.80 15.43 3.67
N ALA A 140 -10.65 15.89 4.92
CA ALA A 140 -10.71 17.31 5.25
C ALA A 140 -9.69 18.16 4.47
N ALA A 141 -8.51 17.59 4.14
CA ALA A 141 -7.50 18.29 3.36
C ALA A 141 -7.87 18.48 1.87
N VAL A 142 -8.80 17.69 1.35
CA VAL A 142 -9.26 17.74 -0.06
C VAL A 142 -10.72 18.16 -0.21
N ASP A 143 -11.44 18.35 0.89
CA ASP A 143 -12.89 18.63 0.91
C ASP A 143 -13.27 19.95 0.21
N GLY A 144 -12.35 20.92 0.18
CA GLY A 144 -12.54 22.20 -0.51
C GLY A 144 -12.24 22.18 -2.02
N MET A 145 -11.88 21.04 -2.61
CA MET A 145 -11.55 20.99 -4.03
C MET A 145 -12.78 21.19 -4.92
N THR A 146 -12.63 21.99 -5.97
CA THR A 146 -13.60 22.07 -7.05
C THR A 146 -13.66 20.79 -7.86
N VAL A 147 -14.73 20.59 -8.63
CA VAL A 147 -14.88 19.44 -9.52
C VAL A 147 -13.72 19.31 -10.51
N ASP A 148 -13.25 20.45 -11.05
CA ASP A 148 -12.18 20.45 -12.05
C ASP A 148 -10.81 20.15 -11.44
N GLU A 149 -10.53 20.66 -10.24
CA GLU A 149 -9.32 20.30 -9.48
C GLU A 149 -9.31 18.82 -9.14
N ALA A 150 -10.42 18.28 -8.64
CA ALA A 150 -10.55 16.85 -8.33
C ALA A 150 -10.32 15.98 -9.58
N ARG A 151 -10.94 16.34 -10.73
CA ARG A 151 -10.71 15.64 -12.01
C ARG A 151 -9.25 15.70 -12.45
N ALA A 152 -8.61 16.86 -12.35
CA ALA A 152 -7.21 17.01 -12.74
C ALA A 152 -6.28 16.14 -11.90
N VAL A 153 -6.48 16.11 -10.58
CA VAL A 153 -5.70 15.26 -9.65
C VAL A 153 -5.93 13.79 -9.94
N ILE A 154 -7.18 13.33 -10.07
CA ILE A 154 -7.52 11.93 -10.35
C ILE A 154 -6.90 11.49 -11.68
N ALA A 155 -7.03 12.30 -12.73
CA ALA A 155 -6.44 12.00 -14.03
C ALA A 155 -4.89 11.97 -13.99
N CYS A 156 -4.27 12.86 -13.22
CA CYS A 156 -2.83 12.86 -13.03
C CYS A 156 -2.35 11.57 -12.33
N LEU A 157 -2.98 11.19 -11.23
CA LEU A 157 -2.66 9.98 -10.48
C LEU A 157 -2.88 8.72 -11.33
N GLY A 158 -3.94 8.67 -12.13
CA GLY A 158 -4.19 7.56 -13.06
C GLY A 158 -3.08 7.40 -14.11
N ARG A 159 -2.59 8.50 -14.70
CA ARG A 159 -1.43 8.46 -15.63
C ARG A 159 -0.14 8.02 -14.94
N LEU A 160 0.10 8.46 -13.71
CA LEU A 160 1.28 8.03 -12.95
C LEU A 160 1.22 6.54 -12.61
N GLN A 161 0.05 6.04 -12.23
CA GLN A 161 -0.16 4.60 -11.99
C GLN A 161 0.14 3.80 -13.25
N GLN A 162 -0.46 4.16 -14.38
CA GLN A 162 -0.24 3.47 -15.66
C GLN A 162 1.24 3.46 -16.05
N ALA A 163 1.95 4.58 -15.91
CA ALA A 163 3.37 4.65 -16.23
C ALA A 163 4.23 3.72 -15.35
N VAL A 164 3.85 3.48 -14.08
CA VAL A 164 4.54 2.52 -13.20
C VAL A 164 4.23 1.09 -13.62
N ASP A 165 2.96 0.77 -13.89
CA ASP A 165 2.51 -0.56 -14.29
C ASP A 165 3.17 -1.00 -15.61
N GLU A 166 3.39 -0.08 -16.55
CA GLU A 166 4.07 -0.35 -17.83
C GLU A 166 5.56 -0.69 -17.65
N VAL A 167 6.23 -0.14 -16.66
CA VAL A 167 7.65 -0.46 -16.35
C VAL A 167 7.77 -1.90 -15.87
N ASP A 168 6.86 -2.35 -14.99
CA ASP A 168 6.87 -3.72 -14.48
C ASP A 168 6.54 -4.75 -15.58
N ALA A 169 5.69 -4.39 -16.55
CA ALA A 169 5.35 -5.25 -17.69
C ALA A 169 6.52 -5.48 -18.66
N HIS A 170 7.53 -4.61 -18.67
CA HIS A 170 8.72 -4.70 -19.53
C HIS A 170 9.97 -5.19 -18.82
N ALA A 171 9.90 -5.51 -17.53
CA ALA A 171 11.01 -6.09 -16.82
C ALA A 171 11.31 -7.50 -17.38
N PRO A 172 12.53 -7.81 -17.85
CA PRO A 172 12.86 -9.13 -18.35
C PRO A 172 12.68 -10.15 -17.21
N ASP A 173 12.00 -11.27 -17.51
CA ASP A 173 11.84 -12.37 -16.56
C ASP A 173 13.23 -12.95 -16.22
N PRO A 174 13.72 -12.82 -14.98
CA PRO A 174 15.04 -13.31 -14.59
C PRO A 174 15.21 -14.82 -14.82
N ARG A 175 14.10 -15.56 -14.88
CA ARG A 175 14.11 -17.01 -15.15
C ARG A 175 14.35 -17.33 -16.63
N ALA A 176 13.98 -16.43 -17.53
CA ALA A 176 14.22 -16.58 -18.96
C ALA A 176 15.69 -16.33 -19.33
N GLU A 177 16.40 -15.46 -18.60
CA GLU A 177 17.84 -15.24 -18.76
C GLU A 177 18.68 -16.41 -18.22
N GLN A 178 18.30 -16.97 -17.07
CA GLN A 178 18.96 -18.13 -16.49
C GLN A 178 18.85 -19.36 -17.39
N ALA A 179 17.70 -19.59 -18.02
CA ALA A 179 17.48 -20.70 -18.95
C ALA A 179 18.25 -20.57 -20.28
N ARG A 180 18.71 -19.38 -20.63
CA ARG A 180 19.58 -19.15 -21.80
C ARG A 180 21.05 -19.36 -21.47
N SER A 181 21.48 -19.03 -20.25
CA SER A 181 22.86 -19.25 -19.78
C SER A 181 23.19 -20.72 -19.59
N ASP A 182 22.21 -21.55 -19.18
CA ASP A 182 22.40 -22.99 -18.96
C ASP A 182 22.43 -23.82 -20.28
N ARG A 183 22.25 -23.18 -21.43
CA ARG A 183 22.29 -23.83 -22.77
C ARG A 183 23.52 -23.49 -23.61
N SER A 184 24.45 -22.69 -23.07
CA SER A 184 25.72 -22.34 -23.71
C SER A 184 26.88 -23.02 -23.03
#